data_af3abd701f5c65b796bdc70dc5af28a1
#
_entry.id   af3abd701f5c65b796bdc70dc5af28a1
#
_cell.length_a   1.000
_cell.length_b   1.000
_cell.length_c   1.000
_cell.angle_alpha   90.00
_cell.angle_beta   90.00
_cell.angle_gamma   90.00
#
_symmetry.space_group_name_H-M   'P 1'
#
loop_
_entity.id
_entity.type
_entity.pdbx_description
1 polymer ?
#
loop_
_entity_poly.entity_id
_entity_poly.type
_entity_poly.pdbx_seq_one_letter_code
_entity_poly.pdbx_strand_id
1 'polypeptide(L)'
;MEADGSEHDVYAGGAAWLASAVAEVKGDAANTLVIAAGDLIGGSPLVSSIFLDEPAIGAMNRIGLDFNAVGNHEFDRGWRELVRIQQGGCEKLTMREPCAVENPYPGARFRFLAANVVMPDGTT
;
A
#
# COMPACT_ATOMS: atom_id res chain seq x y z
N MET A 1 22.26 14.67 8.95
CA MET A 1 23.60 15.28 9.19
C MET A 1 23.43 16.76 8.96
N GLU A 2 23.61 17.55 9.98
CA GLU A 2 23.56 19.01 9.87
C GLU A 2 24.77 19.55 9.09
N ALA A 3 24.70 20.82 8.66
CA ALA A 3 25.78 21.43 7.87
C ALA A 3 27.10 21.56 8.64
N ASP A 4 27.06 21.47 9.98
CA ASP A 4 28.22 21.48 10.88
C ASP A 4 28.81 20.09 11.17
N GLY A 5 28.20 19.01 10.60
CA GLY A 5 28.60 17.61 10.80
C GLY A 5 28.01 16.97 12.06
N SER A 6 27.16 17.65 12.81
CA SER A 6 26.48 17.07 13.96
C SER A 6 25.37 16.11 13.53
N GLU A 7 25.14 15.06 14.34
CA GLU A 7 24.04 14.10 14.18
C GLU A 7 23.06 14.31 15.32
N HIS A 8 21.79 14.47 14.94
CA HIS A 8 20.68 14.52 15.89
C HIS A 8 19.67 13.43 15.57
N ASP A 9 19.18 12.75 16.60
CA ASP A 9 18.07 11.82 16.49
C ASP A 9 16.78 12.60 16.23
N VAL A 10 16.14 12.31 15.08
CA VAL A 10 14.89 12.94 14.70
C VAL A 10 13.80 11.86 14.67
N TYR A 11 12.75 12.05 15.44
CA TYR A 11 11.55 11.22 15.33
C TYR A 11 10.80 11.61 14.06
N ALA A 12 10.93 10.80 13.01
CA ALA A 12 10.32 11.09 11.71
C ALA A 12 9.85 9.82 11.01
N GLY A 13 8.86 9.96 10.14
CA GLY A 13 8.35 8.88 9.30
C GLY A 13 7.23 8.05 9.93
N GLY A 14 6.86 6.98 9.21
CA GLY A 14 5.74 6.10 9.57
C GLY A 14 4.38 6.59 9.08
N ALA A 15 3.39 5.67 9.08
CA ALA A 15 2.08 5.91 8.50
C ALA A 15 1.30 7.06 9.15
N ALA A 16 1.47 7.28 10.46
CA ALA A 16 0.80 8.37 11.17
C ALA A 16 1.31 9.75 10.73
N TRP A 17 2.63 9.89 10.57
CA TRP A 17 3.24 11.11 10.05
C TRP A 17 2.83 11.37 8.60
N LEU A 18 2.84 10.32 7.76
CA LEU A 18 2.38 10.42 6.39
C LEU A 18 0.91 10.86 6.32
N ALA A 19 0.04 10.29 7.15
CA ALA A 19 -1.36 10.67 7.23
C ALA A 19 -1.54 12.16 7.57
N SER A 20 -0.78 12.66 8.55
CA SER A 20 -0.81 14.07 8.94
C SER A 20 -0.31 14.97 7.82
N ALA A 21 0.80 14.61 7.17
CA ALA A 21 1.36 15.38 6.06
C ALA A 21 0.41 15.43 4.86
N VAL A 22 -0.21 14.30 4.50
CA VAL A 22 -1.21 14.25 3.42
C VAL A 22 -2.43 15.11 3.77
N ALA A 23 -2.91 15.04 5.02
CA ALA A 23 -4.04 15.84 5.46
C ALA A 23 -3.73 17.35 5.39
N GLU A 24 -2.51 17.75 5.80
CA GLU A 24 -2.05 19.14 5.73
C GLU A 24 -1.96 19.64 4.27
N VAL A 25 -1.34 18.83 3.38
CA VAL A 25 -1.20 19.20 1.95
C VAL A 25 -2.56 19.23 1.24
N LYS A 26 -3.46 18.32 1.56
CA LYS A 26 -4.85 18.37 1.05
C LYS A 26 -5.54 19.65 1.50
N GLY A 27 -5.41 20.04 2.75
CA GLY A 27 -6.01 21.23 3.30
C GLY A 27 -7.47 21.41 2.85
N ASP A 28 -7.80 22.61 2.40
CA ASP A 28 -9.12 22.95 1.86
C ASP A 28 -9.21 22.80 0.32
N ALA A 29 -8.22 22.14 -0.31
CA ALA A 29 -8.19 21.98 -1.76
C ALA A 29 -9.23 20.93 -2.20
N ALA A 30 -10.27 21.39 -2.91
CA ALA A 30 -11.37 20.56 -3.37
C ALA A 30 -10.96 19.51 -4.42
N ASN A 31 -9.88 19.75 -5.15
CA ASN A 31 -9.40 18.90 -6.26
C ASN A 31 -8.00 18.38 -5.95
N THR A 32 -7.90 17.40 -5.06
CA THR A 32 -6.63 16.76 -4.69
C THR A 32 -6.71 15.27 -4.92
N LEU A 33 -5.69 14.71 -5.58
CA LEU A 33 -5.48 13.27 -5.70
C LEU A 33 -4.22 12.86 -4.94
N VAL A 34 -4.31 11.75 -4.23
CA VAL A 34 -3.18 11.10 -3.56
C VAL A 34 -2.82 9.85 -4.34
N ILE A 35 -1.62 9.83 -4.89
CA ILE A 35 -1.17 8.77 -5.80
C ILE A 35 0.14 8.19 -5.27
N ALA A 36 0.25 6.85 -5.26
CA ALA A 36 1.50 6.15 -5.04
C ALA A 36 2.08 5.64 -6.37
N ALA A 37 3.41 5.63 -6.46
CA ALA A 37 4.13 5.32 -7.69
C ALA A 37 4.43 3.82 -7.90
N GLY A 38 3.84 2.94 -7.10
CA GLY A 38 4.10 1.49 -7.11
C GLY A 38 5.02 1.05 -5.98
N ASP A 39 5.23 -0.27 -5.89
CA ASP A 39 6.01 -0.93 -4.83
C ASP A 39 5.52 -0.58 -3.42
N LEU A 40 4.21 -0.46 -3.28
CA LEU A 40 3.55 -0.19 -2.00
C LEU A 40 3.53 -1.40 -1.07
N ILE A 41 3.59 -2.59 -1.67
CA ILE A 41 3.59 -3.90 -1.01
C ILE A 41 4.72 -4.77 -1.60
N GLY A 42 5.01 -5.91 -0.97
CA GLY A 42 6.04 -6.85 -1.41
C GLY A 42 7.34 -6.67 -0.65
N GLY A 43 8.24 -5.78 -1.03
CA GLY A 43 9.50 -5.47 -0.33
C GLY A 43 9.34 -4.80 1.04
N SER A 44 8.30 -5.12 1.78
CA SER A 44 7.82 -4.44 2.99
C SER A 44 8.58 -4.83 4.25
N PRO A 45 8.59 -3.96 5.27
CA PRO A 45 9.08 -4.32 6.61
C PRO A 45 8.34 -5.55 7.17
N LEU A 46 9.04 -6.33 8.00
CA LEU A 46 8.53 -7.59 8.56
C LEU A 46 7.15 -7.44 9.21
N VAL A 47 6.92 -6.36 9.94
CA VAL A 47 5.66 -6.05 10.62
C VAL A 47 4.45 -5.95 9.67
N SER A 48 4.67 -5.67 8.40
CA SER A 48 3.63 -5.68 7.36
C SER A 48 3.65 -6.98 6.56
N SER A 49 4.84 -7.41 6.12
CA SER A 49 5.00 -8.53 5.20
C SER A 49 4.54 -9.87 5.79
N ILE A 50 4.64 -10.11 7.12
CA ILE A 50 4.13 -11.32 7.76
C ILE A 50 2.61 -11.44 7.70
N PHE A 51 1.91 -10.32 7.53
CA PHE A 51 0.46 -10.22 7.38
C PHE A 51 0.03 -9.94 5.94
N LEU A 52 0.82 -10.39 4.96
CA LEU A 52 0.54 -10.23 3.52
C LEU A 52 0.34 -8.77 3.09
N ASP A 53 0.92 -7.83 3.81
CA ASP A 53 0.80 -6.39 3.62
C ASP A 53 -0.62 -5.80 3.79
N GLU A 54 -1.56 -6.58 4.34
CA GLU A 54 -2.89 -6.08 4.72
C GLU A 54 -2.82 -4.85 5.64
N PRO A 55 -1.89 -4.75 6.64
CA PRO A 55 -1.73 -3.54 7.44
C PRO A 55 -1.30 -2.31 6.64
N ALA A 56 -0.43 -2.48 5.63
CA ALA A 56 -0.01 -1.38 4.78
C ALA A 56 -1.20 -0.83 3.97
N ILE A 57 -2.00 -1.71 3.38
CA ILE A 57 -3.23 -1.32 2.66
C ILE A 57 -4.22 -0.64 3.60
N GLY A 58 -4.41 -1.19 4.81
CA GLY A 58 -5.26 -0.58 5.82
C GLY A 58 -4.82 0.83 6.21
N ALA A 59 -3.51 1.08 6.29
CA ALA A 59 -2.95 2.41 6.52
C ALA A 59 -3.24 3.35 5.33
N MET A 60 -2.99 2.90 4.10
CA MET A 60 -3.24 3.71 2.89
C MET A 60 -4.74 4.02 2.70
N ASN A 61 -5.61 3.09 3.04
CA ASN A 61 -7.06 3.32 3.07
C ASN A 61 -7.44 4.47 4.03
N ARG A 62 -6.77 4.56 5.19
CA ARG A 62 -7.01 5.64 6.18
C ARG A 62 -6.39 6.96 5.77
N ILE A 63 -5.25 6.94 5.10
CA ILE A 63 -4.57 8.12 4.55
C ILE A 63 -5.40 8.74 3.42
N GLY A 64 -6.21 7.92 2.74
CA GLY A 64 -7.05 8.35 1.63
C GLY A 64 -6.27 8.37 0.31
N LEU A 65 -5.50 7.30 0.06
CA LEU A 65 -4.92 7.04 -1.25
C LEU A 65 -6.03 6.85 -2.28
N ASP A 66 -5.88 7.41 -3.46
CA ASP A 66 -6.84 7.31 -4.56
C ASP A 66 -6.39 6.25 -5.58
N PHE A 67 -5.10 6.25 -5.92
CA PHE A 67 -4.52 5.33 -6.91
C PHE A 67 -3.13 4.87 -6.50
N ASN A 68 -2.79 3.63 -6.86
CA ASN A 68 -1.43 3.11 -6.82
C ASN A 68 -1.05 2.55 -8.19
N ALA A 69 0.08 2.96 -8.75
CA ALA A 69 0.65 2.27 -9.89
C ALA A 69 1.11 0.86 -9.47
N VAL A 70 1.05 -0.10 -10.37
CA VAL A 70 1.59 -1.44 -10.10
C VAL A 70 3.07 -1.46 -10.44
N GLY A 71 3.92 -1.67 -9.42
CA GLY A 71 5.34 -1.95 -9.58
C GLY A 71 5.61 -3.45 -9.64
N ASN A 72 6.89 -3.84 -9.65
CA ASN A 72 7.26 -5.25 -9.69
C ASN A 72 6.95 -5.97 -8.36
N HIS A 73 7.06 -5.30 -7.23
CA HIS A 73 6.80 -5.88 -5.92
C HIS A 73 5.33 -6.19 -5.64
N GLU A 74 4.40 -5.54 -6.33
CA GLU A 74 3.00 -5.92 -6.27
C GLU A 74 2.77 -7.36 -6.76
N PHE A 75 3.67 -7.91 -7.59
CA PHE A 75 3.59 -9.28 -8.09
C PHE A 75 4.42 -10.30 -7.31
N ASP A 76 5.13 -9.94 -6.25
CA ASP A 76 6.00 -10.84 -5.46
C ASP A 76 5.27 -12.10 -4.97
N ARG A 77 3.97 -12.00 -4.73
CA ARG A 77 3.11 -13.11 -4.28
C ARG A 77 2.15 -13.61 -5.36
N GLY A 78 2.38 -13.18 -6.60
CA GLY A 78 1.57 -13.53 -7.76
C GLY A 78 0.34 -12.63 -7.95
N TRP A 79 -0.15 -12.59 -9.18
CA TRP A 79 -1.25 -11.70 -9.57
C TRP A 79 -2.57 -11.98 -8.83
N ARG A 80 -2.84 -13.26 -8.47
CA ARG A 80 -4.05 -13.63 -7.72
C ARG A 80 -4.08 -12.99 -6.33
N GLU A 81 -2.91 -12.96 -5.67
CA GLU A 81 -2.79 -12.29 -4.38
C GLU A 81 -2.97 -10.78 -4.52
N LEU A 82 -2.44 -10.15 -5.58
CA LEU A 82 -2.68 -8.75 -5.87
C LEU A 82 -4.18 -8.46 -6.07
N VAL A 83 -4.90 -9.33 -6.79
CA VAL A 83 -6.37 -9.22 -6.94
C VAL A 83 -7.06 -9.34 -5.58
N ARG A 84 -6.63 -10.30 -4.72
CA ARG A 84 -7.17 -10.42 -3.36
C ARG A 84 -6.89 -9.15 -2.54
N ILE A 85 -5.69 -8.60 -2.61
CA ILE A 85 -5.33 -7.34 -1.94
C ILE A 85 -6.23 -6.19 -2.40
N GLN A 86 -6.57 -6.12 -3.68
CA GLN A 86 -7.50 -5.12 -4.20
C GLN A 86 -8.94 -5.34 -3.74
N GLN A 87 -9.42 -6.57 -3.83
CA GLN A 87 -10.84 -6.88 -3.66
C GLN A 87 -11.23 -7.27 -2.23
N GLY A 88 -10.24 -7.68 -1.42
CA GLY A 88 -10.47 -8.20 -0.09
C GLY A 88 -10.73 -9.72 -0.07
N GLY A 89 -11.04 -10.20 1.11
CA GLY A 89 -11.32 -11.62 1.34
C GLY A 89 -10.17 -12.38 1.96
N CYS A 90 -10.44 -13.64 2.34
CA CYS A 90 -9.54 -14.48 3.11
C CYS A 90 -9.12 -15.75 2.35
N GLU A 91 -9.14 -15.72 1.02
CA GLU A 91 -8.66 -16.83 0.22
C GLU A 91 -7.15 -17.03 0.46
N LYS A 92 -6.76 -18.26 0.80
CA LYS A 92 -5.35 -18.60 1.02
C LYS A 92 -4.67 -18.92 -0.29
N LEU A 93 -3.94 -17.96 -0.82
CA LEU A 93 -3.21 -18.05 -2.09
C LEU A 93 -1.69 -18.22 -1.90
N THR A 94 -1.22 -18.09 -0.67
CA THR A 94 0.20 -18.17 -0.31
C THR A 94 0.45 -19.13 0.84
N MET A 95 1.70 -19.28 1.25
CA MET A 95 2.06 -20.08 2.44
C MET A 95 1.60 -19.44 3.75
N ARG A 96 1.29 -18.14 3.75
CA ARG A 96 0.84 -17.41 4.94
C ARG A 96 -0.68 -17.35 5.00
N GLU A 97 -1.20 -17.17 6.22
CA GLU A 97 -2.63 -17.02 6.44
C GLU A 97 -3.06 -15.57 6.19
N PRO A 98 -4.07 -15.36 5.34
CA PRO A 98 -4.70 -14.05 5.18
C PRO A 98 -5.63 -13.72 6.35
N CYS A 99 -6.10 -12.48 6.42
CA CYS A 99 -7.07 -12.01 7.42
C CYS A 99 -6.62 -12.19 8.88
N ALA A 100 -5.31 -12.19 9.12
CA ALA A 100 -4.77 -12.35 10.47
C ALA A 100 -4.93 -11.08 11.34
N VAL A 101 -5.13 -9.92 10.72
CA VAL A 101 -5.31 -8.64 11.42
C VAL A 101 -6.76 -8.19 11.37
N GLU A 102 -7.40 -8.31 10.23
CA GLU A 102 -8.81 -7.94 10.04
C GLU A 102 -9.54 -9.06 9.29
N ASN A 103 -10.66 -9.53 9.84
CA ASN A 103 -11.39 -10.67 9.30
C ASN A 103 -12.90 -10.35 9.18
N PRO A 104 -13.46 -10.28 7.94
CA PRO A 104 -12.74 -10.43 6.68
C PRO A 104 -11.88 -9.20 6.35
N TYR A 105 -10.79 -9.41 5.60
CA TYR A 105 -9.98 -8.32 5.07
C TYR A 105 -10.78 -7.54 4.02
N PRO A 106 -10.94 -6.21 4.16
CA PRO A 106 -11.86 -5.44 3.34
C PRO A 106 -11.32 -5.08 1.94
N GLY A 107 -10.03 -5.30 1.69
CA GLY A 107 -9.38 -4.87 0.45
C GLY A 107 -8.93 -3.42 0.42
N ALA A 108 -8.35 -3.02 -0.70
CA ALA A 108 -7.96 -1.65 -0.98
C ALA A 108 -9.19 -0.82 -1.40
N ARG A 109 -9.35 0.37 -0.81
CA ARG A 109 -10.37 1.35 -1.22
C ARG A 109 -9.94 2.17 -2.43
N PHE A 110 -8.64 2.26 -2.65
CA PHE A 110 -8.02 2.87 -3.84
C PHE A 110 -7.87 1.85 -4.97
N ARG A 111 -7.52 2.30 -6.17
CA ARG A 111 -7.34 1.43 -7.33
C ARG A 111 -5.87 1.20 -7.65
N PHE A 112 -5.50 -0.05 -7.91
CA PHE A 112 -4.25 -0.40 -8.56
C PHE A 112 -4.39 -0.19 -10.08
N LEU A 113 -3.40 0.47 -10.68
CA LEU A 113 -3.38 0.80 -12.11
C LEU A 113 -2.17 0.16 -12.79
N ALA A 114 -2.42 -0.62 -13.84
CA ALA A 114 -1.38 -1.32 -14.59
C ALA A 114 -1.72 -1.35 -16.09
N ALA A 115 -1.39 -0.30 -16.81
CA ALA A 115 -1.68 -0.20 -18.24
C ALA A 115 -0.84 -1.14 -19.13
N ASN A 116 0.26 -1.68 -18.59
CA ASN A 116 1.20 -2.57 -19.29
C ASN A 116 1.06 -4.05 -18.89
N VAL A 117 0.05 -4.37 -18.10
CA VAL A 117 -0.22 -5.74 -17.66
C VAL A 117 -1.48 -6.24 -18.35
N VAL A 118 -1.37 -7.36 -19.00
CA VAL A 118 -2.47 -8.01 -19.71
C VAL A 118 -2.65 -9.40 -19.11
N MET A 119 -3.88 -9.77 -18.81
CA MET A 119 -4.24 -11.09 -18.34
C MET A 119 -4.05 -12.12 -19.47
N PRO A 120 -3.86 -13.44 -19.14
CA PRO A 120 -3.68 -14.46 -20.16
C PRO A 120 -4.83 -14.56 -21.18
N ASP A 121 -6.02 -14.09 -20.83
CA ASP A 121 -7.18 -14.03 -21.72
C ASP A 121 -7.25 -12.75 -22.57
N GLY A 122 -6.25 -11.87 -22.44
CA GLY A 122 -6.16 -10.62 -23.20
C GLY A 122 -6.92 -9.44 -22.59
N THR A 123 -7.51 -9.60 -21.41
CA THR A 123 -8.14 -8.47 -20.67
C THR A 123 -7.11 -7.65 -19.87
N THR A 124 -7.41 -6.42 -19.53
CA THR A 124 -6.57 -5.52 -18.73
C THR A 124 -7.24 -5.21 -17.39
#